data_2f49d68b89f992c1a97fb9e1c29a4e89
#
_entry.id   2f49d68b89f992c1a97fb9e1c29a4e89
#
_cell.length_a   1.000
_cell.length_b   1.000
_cell.length_c   1.000
_cell.angle_alpha   90.00
_cell.angle_beta   90.00
_cell.angle_gamma   90.00
#
_symmetry.space_group_name_H-M   'P 1'
#
loop_
_entity.id
_entity.type
_entity.pdbx_description
1 polymer ?
#
loop_
_entity_poly.entity_id
_entity_poly.type
_entity_poly.pdbx_seq_one_letter_code
_entity_poly.pdbx_strand_id
1 'polypeptide(L)'
;ADPDYLLYRPWTLFTYMFTHFGFFHLLFNMLWLYWFGSLFRNQFTERQLTGVYLLGGVFGAGMLILCYNIFPYFDQITRLSSWSIGASASVMAIVFAVCFHSPQQQVYIFLIGPVKMIYLALFTALIDLLSIQGDNAGGHIAHLGGALFGWLFAMGIRNHRDLATWITCPIDWFERMPRRKKMHIKYRRSSAGMNNNACNADKKE
;
A
#
# COMPACT_ATOMS: atom_id res chain seq x y z
N ALA A 1 -7.39 15.94 -14.11
CA ALA A 1 -8.58 15.37 -13.46
C ALA A 1 -9.78 15.27 -14.40
N ASP A 2 -9.53 15.06 -15.69
CA ASP A 2 -10.55 14.92 -16.73
C ASP A 2 -11.10 13.48 -16.77
N PRO A 3 -12.42 13.26 -16.56
CA PRO A 3 -13.04 11.93 -16.60
C PRO A 3 -12.93 11.27 -17.98
N ASP A 4 -12.96 12.02 -19.07
CA ASP A 4 -12.85 11.48 -20.43
C ASP A 4 -11.48 10.84 -20.65
N TYR A 5 -10.42 11.43 -20.10
CA TYR A 5 -9.08 10.87 -20.13
C TYR A 5 -8.99 9.54 -19.37
N LEU A 6 -9.77 9.39 -18.32
CA LEU A 6 -9.80 8.18 -17.50
C LEU A 6 -10.41 6.99 -18.25
N LEU A 7 -11.41 7.23 -19.09
CA LEU A 7 -12.03 6.19 -19.93
C LEU A 7 -11.01 5.56 -20.90
N TYR A 8 -10.09 6.36 -21.43
CA TYR A 8 -9.03 5.87 -22.33
C TYR A 8 -7.80 5.32 -21.61
N ARG A 9 -7.59 5.71 -20.32
CA ARG A 9 -6.40 5.34 -19.55
C ARG A 9 -6.75 4.97 -18.10
N PRO A 10 -7.60 3.95 -17.88
CA PRO A 10 -8.08 3.59 -16.53
C PRO A 10 -6.97 3.16 -15.58
N TRP A 11 -5.86 2.64 -16.10
CA TRP A 11 -4.70 2.24 -15.30
C TRP A 11 -4.05 3.42 -14.55
N THR A 12 -4.28 4.66 -14.98
CA THR A 12 -3.73 5.85 -14.31
C THR A 12 -4.19 5.98 -12.87
N LEU A 13 -5.38 5.47 -12.52
CA LEU A 13 -5.88 5.40 -11.14
C LEU A 13 -4.96 4.61 -10.20
N PHE A 14 -4.16 3.71 -10.74
CA PHE A 14 -3.21 2.91 -9.97
C PHE A 14 -1.76 3.34 -10.20
N THR A 15 -1.40 3.67 -11.44
CA THR A 15 0.01 3.91 -11.77
C THR A 15 0.55 5.23 -11.23
N TYR A 16 -0.29 6.22 -11.01
CA TYR A 16 0.11 7.53 -10.49
C TYR A 16 0.77 7.45 -9.12
N MET A 17 0.33 6.49 -8.27
CA MET A 17 0.86 6.33 -6.91
C MET A 17 2.29 5.75 -6.86
N PHE A 18 2.81 5.30 -8.01
CA PHE A 18 4.19 4.79 -8.14
C PHE A 18 5.13 5.77 -8.85
N THR A 19 4.62 6.90 -9.34
CA THR A 19 5.40 7.96 -9.99
C THR A 19 5.64 9.10 -9.02
N HIS A 20 6.85 9.71 -9.04
CA HIS A 20 7.21 10.79 -8.11
C HIS A 20 7.93 11.92 -8.83
N PHE A 21 7.68 13.15 -8.38
CA PHE A 21 8.31 14.37 -8.90
C PHE A 21 9.60 14.66 -8.14
N GLY A 22 10.71 14.07 -8.58
CA GLY A 22 12.02 14.32 -8.01
C GLY A 22 12.36 13.49 -6.77
N PHE A 23 13.64 13.57 -6.41
CA PHE A 23 14.24 12.73 -5.37
C PHE A 23 13.62 12.93 -3.98
N PHE A 24 13.48 14.18 -3.54
CA PHE A 24 12.96 14.47 -2.20
C PHE A 24 11.50 14.05 -2.03
N HIS A 25 10.68 14.23 -3.07
CA HIS A 25 9.29 13.78 -3.04
C HIS A 25 9.21 12.25 -2.87
N LEU A 26 10.03 11.49 -3.58
CA LEU A 26 10.14 10.04 -3.40
C LEU A 26 10.65 9.71 -2.00
N LEU A 27 11.75 10.34 -1.57
CA LEU A 27 12.39 10.06 -0.29
C LEU A 27 11.41 10.23 0.88
N PHE A 28 10.70 11.37 0.94
CA PHE A 28 9.74 11.62 2.02
C PHE A 28 8.55 10.65 1.98
N ASN A 29 8.02 10.33 0.80
CA ASN A 29 6.96 9.32 0.68
C ASN A 29 7.43 7.95 1.20
N MET A 30 8.64 7.52 0.84
CA MET A 30 9.19 6.23 1.30
C MET A 30 9.49 6.24 2.80
N LEU A 31 9.98 7.35 3.35
CA LEU A 31 10.24 7.49 4.79
C LEU A 31 8.94 7.38 5.60
N TRP A 32 7.90 8.09 5.19
CA TRP A 32 6.59 8.03 5.82
C TRP A 32 5.95 6.63 5.67
N LEU A 33 6.05 6.04 4.49
CA LEU A 33 5.57 4.67 4.25
C LEU A 33 6.30 3.66 5.12
N TYR A 34 7.62 3.77 5.27
CA TYR A 34 8.41 2.90 6.14
C TYR A 34 8.00 3.05 7.61
N TRP A 35 7.90 4.27 8.09
CA TRP A 35 7.58 4.54 9.49
C TRP A 35 6.14 4.13 9.84
N PHE A 36 5.15 4.67 9.14
CA PHE A 36 3.76 4.33 9.39
C PHE A 36 3.38 2.91 8.93
N GLY A 37 4.01 2.39 7.90
CA GLY A 37 3.87 1.00 7.49
C GLY A 37 4.37 0.02 8.57
N SER A 38 5.44 0.37 9.27
CA SER A 38 5.93 -0.41 10.42
C SER A 38 4.94 -0.37 11.59
N LEU A 39 4.40 0.81 11.91
CA LEU A 39 3.36 0.96 12.93
C LEU A 39 2.06 0.22 12.55
N PHE A 40 1.71 0.24 11.26
CA PHE A 40 0.56 -0.47 10.73
C PHE A 40 0.70 -1.98 10.92
N ARG A 41 1.86 -2.55 10.61
CA ARG A 41 2.13 -3.99 10.77
C ARG A 41 2.10 -4.46 12.22
N ASN A 42 2.26 -3.59 13.19
CA ASN A 42 2.08 -3.92 14.60
C ASN A 42 0.61 -4.12 15.00
N GLN A 43 -0.34 -3.63 14.19
CA GLN A 43 -1.78 -3.63 14.48
C GLN A 43 -2.57 -4.46 13.46
N PHE A 44 -2.05 -4.61 12.24
CA PHE A 44 -2.72 -5.18 11.09
C PHE A 44 -1.79 -6.11 10.30
N THR A 45 -2.35 -6.87 9.37
CA THR A 45 -1.62 -7.78 8.51
C THR A 45 -0.97 -7.06 7.32
N GLU A 46 0.06 -7.66 6.73
CA GLU A 46 0.70 -7.15 5.50
C GLU A 46 -0.27 -7.09 4.31
N ARG A 47 -1.25 -7.99 4.25
CA ARG A 47 -2.31 -7.97 3.25
C ARG A 47 -3.18 -6.74 3.39
N GLN A 48 -3.58 -6.43 4.62
CA GLN A 48 -4.34 -5.20 4.90
C GLN A 48 -3.52 -3.95 4.56
N LEU A 49 -2.20 -3.95 4.83
CA LEU A 49 -1.32 -2.85 4.43
C LEU A 49 -1.35 -2.63 2.92
N THR A 50 -1.21 -3.70 2.13
CA THR A 50 -1.29 -3.63 0.67
C THR A 50 -2.66 -3.15 0.20
N GLY A 51 -3.73 -3.67 0.80
CA GLY A 51 -5.11 -3.26 0.48
C GLY A 51 -5.37 -1.79 0.79
N VAL A 52 -4.94 -1.32 1.96
CA VAL A 52 -5.10 0.09 2.37
C VAL A 52 -4.26 1.03 1.50
N TYR A 53 -3.04 0.61 1.13
CA TYR A 53 -2.20 1.38 0.20
C TYR A 53 -2.88 1.56 -1.16
N LEU A 54 -3.33 0.47 -1.78
CA LEU A 54 -3.93 0.51 -3.11
C LEU A 54 -5.28 1.23 -3.11
N LEU A 55 -6.18 0.89 -2.18
CA LEU A 55 -7.49 1.51 -2.10
C LEU A 55 -7.40 2.97 -1.66
N GLY A 56 -6.50 3.30 -0.74
CA GLY A 56 -6.25 4.68 -0.33
C GLY A 56 -5.82 5.57 -1.49
N GLY A 57 -4.94 5.06 -2.36
CA GLY A 57 -4.56 5.75 -3.59
C GLY A 57 -5.75 5.92 -4.55
N VAL A 58 -6.53 4.86 -4.78
CA VAL A 58 -7.74 4.95 -5.64
C VAL A 58 -8.75 5.95 -5.08
N PHE A 59 -8.98 5.96 -3.77
CA PHE A 59 -9.85 6.96 -3.12
C PHE A 59 -9.29 8.38 -3.25
N GLY A 60 -7.98 8.55 -3.13
CA GLY A 60 -7.32 9.84 -3.36
C GLY A 60 -7.55 10.35 -4.78
N ALA A 61 -7.33 9.52 -5.78
CA ALA A 61 -7.62 9.85 -7.18
C ALA A 61 -9.11 10.14 -7.42
N GLY A 62 -9.99 9.33 -6.84
CA GLY A 62 -11.43 9.52 -6.92
C GLY A 62 -11.88 10.85 -6.31
N MET A 63 -11.35 11.22 -5.13
CA MET A 63 -11.64 12.50 -4.48
C MET A 63 -11.15 13.69 -5.33
N LEU A 64 -9.95 13.58 -5.91
CA LEU A 64 -9.42 14.58 -6.81
C LEU A 64 -10.36 14.79 -8.00
N ILE A 65 -10.72 13.72 -8.71
CA ILE A 65 -11.62 13.78 -9.87
C ILE A 65 -12.97 14.37 -9.47
N LEU A 66 -13.55 13.92 -8.36
CA LEU A 66 -14.83 14.39 -7.85
C LEU A 66 -14.79 15.90 -7.58
N CYS A 67 -13.80 16.36 -6.81
CA CYS A 67 -13.70 17.77 -6.43
C CYS A 67 -13.49 18.69 -7.64
N TYR A 68 -12.63 18.30 -8.57
CA TYR A 68 -12.33 19.10 -9.75
C TYR A 68 -13.49 19.17 -10.76
N ASN A 69 -14.44 18.24 -10.69
CA ASN A 69 -15.60 18.25 -11.58
C ASN A 69 -16.89 18.82 -10.92
N ILE A 70 -16.98 18.83 -9.60
CA ILE A 70 -18.17 19.33 -8.88
C ILE A 70 -18.02 20.80 -8.49
N PHE A 71 -16.82 21.20 -8.02
CA PHE A 71 -16.63 22.54 -7.52
C PHE A 71 -16.28 23.53 -8.63
N PRO A 72 -17.05 24.62 -8.82
CA PRO A 72 -16.79 25.64 -9.84
C PRO A 72 -15.45 26.38 -9.66
N TYR A 73 -14.87 26.31 -8.46
CA TYR A 73 -13.56 26.88 -8.16
C TYR A 73 -12.45 26.34 -9.08
N PHE A 74 -12.56 25.09 -9.51
CA PHE A 74 -11.61 24.46 -10.44
C PHE A 74 -12.15 24.58 -11.86
N ASP A 75 -11.68 25.60 -12.60
CA ASP A 75 -12.05 25.84 -14.00
C ASP A 75 -11.48 24.75 -14.95
N GLN A 76 -11.84 24.85 -16.24
CA GLN A 76 -11.37 23.88 -17.24
C GLN A 76 -9.84 23.87 -17.39
N ILE A 77 -9.19 25.03 -17.29
CA ILE A 77 -7.74 25.14 -17.45
C ILE A 77 -7.05 24.42 -16.30
N THR A 78 -7.50 24.66 -15.06
CA THR A 78 -6.98 24.01 -13.87
C THR A 78 -7.18 22.49 -13.93
N ARG A 79 -8.34 22.01 -14.41
CA ARG A 79 -8.62 20.58 -14.59
C ARG A 79 -7.70 19.90 -15.59
N LEU A 80 -7.45 20.53 -16.74
CA LEU A 80 -6.59 19.98 -17.79
C LEU A 80 -5.12 20.02 -17.42
N SER A 81 -4.68 21.03 -16.67
CA SER A 81 -3.28 21.20 -16.26
C SER A 81 -2.94 20.54 -14.92
N SER A 82 -3.93 19.99 -14.19
CA SER A 82 -3.68 19.36 -12.90
C SER A 82 -3.03 17.98 -13.06
N TRP A 83 -1.86 17.86 -12.48
CA TRP A 83 -1.10 16.61 -12.42
C TRP A 83 -1.04 16.15 -10.97
N SER A 84 -1.54 14.96 -10.69
CA SER A 84 -1.37 14.33 -9.38
C SER A 84 -0.52 13.07 -9.55
N ILE A 85 0.64 13.08 -8.90
CA ILE A 85 1.57 11.94 -8.89
C ILE A 85 2.15 11.79 -7.48
N GLY A 86 2.38 10.55 -7.09
CA GLY A 86 2.99 10.21 -5.82
C GLY A 86 2.18 9.24 -4.98
N ALA A 87 2.90 8.54 -4.11
CA ALA A 87 2.32 7.59 -3.16
C ALA A 87 1.57 8.25 -1.99
N SER A 88 1.60 9.59 -1.91
CA SER A 88 1.23 10.33 -0.69
C SER A 88 -0.22 10.10 -0.25
N ALA A 89 -1.18 9.98 -1.17
CA ALA A 89 -2.57 9.65 -0.83
C ALA A 89 -2.68 8.25 -0.21
N SER A 90 -1.95 7.27 -0.75
CA SER A 90 -1.85 5.92 -0.18
C SER A 90 -1.19 5.92 1.20
N VAL A 91 -0.15 6.72 1.37
CA VAL A 91 0.55 6.90 2.65
C VAL A 91 -0.37 7.54 3.68
N MET A 92 -1.13 8.58 3.29
CA MET A 92 -2.13 9.22 4.17
C MET A 92 -3.21 8.24 4.61
N ALA A 93 -3.64 7.31 3.74
CA ALA A 93 -4.57 6.25 4.14
C ALA A 93 -3.99 5.37 5.24
N ILE A 94 -2.71 4.98 5.14
CA ILE A 94 -2.02 4.18 6.17
C ILE A 94 -1.90 4.99 7.47
N VAL A 95 -1.49 6.25 7.41
CA VAL A 95 -1.39 7.15 8.56
C VAL A 95 -2.71 7.22 9.31
N PHE A 96 -3.80 7.52 8.59
CA PHE A 96 -5.12 7.65 9.18
C PHE A 96 -5.66 6.33 9.72
N ALA A 97 -5.43 5.22 9.03
CA ALA A 97 -5.82 3.89 9.51
C ALA A 97 -5.20 3.59 10.89
N VAL A 98 -3.91 3.80 11.05
CA VAL A 98 -3.18 3.57 12.31
C VAL A 98 -3.62 4.56 13.39
N CYS A 99 -3.67 5.86 13.06
CA CYS A 99 -3.98 6.92 14.03
C CYS A 99 -5.41 6.81 14.58
N PHE A 100 -6.38 6.45 13.73
CA PHE A 100 -7.77 6.31 14.15
C PHE A 100 -8.07 4.94 14.76
N HIS A 101 -7.30 3.90 14.46
CA HIS A 101 -7.42 2.62 15.14
C HIS A 101 -6.92 2.70 16.59
N SER A 102 -5.78 3.32 16.80
CA SER A 102 -5.12 3.47 18.12
C SER A 102 -4.87 4.94 18.50
N PRO A 103 -5.92 5.75 18.71
CA PRO A 103 -5.82 7.21 18.85
C PRO A 103 -5.03 7.67 20.08
N GLN A 104 -4.99 6.87 21.14
CA GLN A 104 -4.28 7.19 22.39
C GLN A 104 -2.81 6.76 22.38
N GLN A 105 -2.40 5.94 21.40
CA GLN A 105 -1.01 5.55 21.25
C GLN A 105 -0.14 6.78 21.03
N GLN A 106 1.01 6.82 21.68
CA GLN A 106 1.97 7.92 21.57
C GLN A 106 3.15 7.51 20.69
N VAL A 107 3.60 8.43 19.87
CA VAL A 107 4.86 8.33 19.13
C VAL A 107 5.80 9.44 19.61
N TYR A 108 7.07 9.12 19.71
CA TYR A 108 8.09 10.09 20.10
C TYR A 108 8.54 10.87 18.88
N ILE A 109 8.27 12.17 18.89
CA ILE A 109 8.76 13.08 17.84
C ILE A 109 10.00 13.78 18.38
N PHE A 110 11.07 13.75 17.61
CA PHE A 110 12.31 14.43 17.95
C PHE A 110 12.05 15.92 18.22
N LEU A 111 12.57 16.47 19.32
CA LEU A 111 12.41 17.83 19.83
C LEU A 111 11.03 18.18 20.44
N ILE A 112 9.96 17.43 20.15
CA ILE A 112 8.61 17.72 20.68
C ILE A 112 8.27 16.79 21.85
N GLY A 113 8.75 15.53 21.78
CA GLY A 113 8.44 14.52 22.77
C GLY A 113 7.26 13.61 22.38
N PRO A 114 6.56 13.00 23.36
CA PRO A 114 5.48 12.06 23.09
C PRO A 114 4.21 12.79 22.63
N VAL A 115 3.75 12.45 21.42
CA VAL A 115 2.54 13.00 20.80
C VAL A 115 1.55 11.87 20.54
N LYS A 116 0.27 12.05 20.89
CA LYS A 116 -0.77 11.08 20.56
C LYS A 116 -1.00 11.04 19.05
N MET A 117 -1.17 9.84 18.51
CA MET A 117 -1.33 9.62 17.06
C MET A 117 -2.50 10.39 16.47
N ILE A 118 -3.59 10.54 17.21
CA ILE A 118 -4.75 11.30 16.73
C ILE A 118 -4.41 12.76 16.39
N TYR A 119 -3.52 13.40 17.17
CA TYR A 119 -3.12 14.79 16.88
C TYR A 119 -2.27 14.89 15.61
N LEU A 120 -1.47 13.88 15.31
CA LEU A 120 -0.72 13.80 14.06
C LEU A 120 -1.68 13.74 12.85
N ALA A 121 -2.69 12.87 12.91
CA ALA A 121 -3.68 12.76 11.84
C ALA A 121 -4.46 14.06 11.65
N LEU A 122 -4.94 14.67 12.74
CA LEU A 122 -5.69 15.93 12.67
C LEU A 122 -4.83 17.08 12.16
N PHE A 123 -3.57 17.14 12.56
CA PHE A 123 -2.63 18.16 12.12
C PHE A 123 -2.31 18.06 10.63
N THR A 124 -2.05 16.83 10.12
CA THR A 124 -1.81 16.62 8.69
C THR A 124 -3.05 16.94 7.86
N ALA A 125 -4.25 16.53 8.30
CA ALA A 125 -5.49 16.88 7.62
C ALA A 125 -5.74 18.38 7.59
N LEU A 126 -5.44 19.09 8.69
CA LEU A 126 -5.61 20.55 8.76
C LEU A 126 -4.65 21.25 7.79
N ILE A 127 -3.38 20.81 7.72
CA ILE A 127 -2.42 21.37 6.76
C ILE A 127 -2.92 21.15 5.33
N ASP A 128 -3.35 19.94 4.98
CA ASP A 128 -3.86 19.65 3.64
C ASP A 128 -5.08 20.51 3.31
N LEU A 129 -6.02 20.69 4.25
CA LEU A 129 -7.20 21.51 4.07
C LEU A 129 -6.85 22.99 3.81
N LEU A 130 -5.92 23.53 4.59
CA LEU A 130 -5.48 24.93 4.44
C LEU A 130 -4.66 25.16 3.16
N SER A 131 -4.03 24.12 2.63
CA SER A 131 -3.17 24.17 1.45
C SER A 131 -3.91 23.96 0.13
N ILE A 132 -5.23 23.71 0.15
CA ILE A 132 -6.04 23.52 -1.07
C ILE A 132 -6.02 24.75 -1.99
N GLN A 133 -5.80 25.95 -1.44
CA GLN A 133 -5.72 27.19 -2.22
C GLN A 133 -4.34 27.43 -2.85
N GLY A 134 -3.35 26.57 -2.58
CA GLY A 134 -1.98 26.68 -3.11
C GLY A 134 -1.80 26.02 -4.47
N ASP A 135 -0.55 26.09 -4.95
CA ASP A 135 -0.14 25.57 -6.28
C ASP A 135 -0.36 24.07 -6.47
N ASN A 136 -0.44 23.29 -5.37
CA ASN A 136 -0.64 21.84 -5.41
C ASN A 136 -2.01 21.41 -4.83
N ALA A 137 -3.07 22.15 -5.12
CA ALA A 137 -4.42 21.85 -4.65
C ALA A 137 -4.84 20.40 -4.89
N GLY A 138 -4.52 19.85 -6.06
CA GLY A 138 -4.83 18.47 -6.43
C GLY A 138 -4.17 17.44 -5.52
N GLY A 139 -2.91 17.65 -5.15
CA GLY A 139 -2.20 16.79 -4.22
C GLY A 139 -2.87 16.77 -2.84
N HIS A 140 -3.20 17.95 -2.29
CA HIS A 140 -3.85 18.07 -0.98
C HIS A 140 -5.25 17.45 -0.96
N ILE A 141 -6.03 17.61 -2.03
CA ILE A 141 -7.33 16.93 -2.18
C ILE A 141 -7.17 15.41 -2.23
N ALA A 142 -6.18 14.91 -2.98
CA ALA A 142 -5.90 13.48 -3.03
C ALA A 142 -5.47 12.92 -1.65
N HIS A 143 -4.68 13.67 -0.87
CA HIS A 143 -4.32 13.31 0.51
C HIS A 143 -5.57 13.17 1.39
N LEU A 144 -6.50 14.14 1.33
CA LEU A 144 -7.75 14.08 2.08
C LEU A 144 -8.61 12.89 1.67
N GLY A 145 -8.61 12.51 0.38
CA GLY A 145 -9.27 11.29 -0.10
C GLY A 145 -8.65 10.02 0.49
N GLY A 146 -7.33 9.94 0.49
CA GLY A 146 -6.59 8.85 1.15
C GLY A 146 -6.86 8.79 2.66
N ALA A 147 -6.81 9.95 3.34
CA ALA A 147 -7.12 10.09 4.76
C ALA A 147 -8.54 9.60 5.09
N LEU A 148 -9.53 9.98 4.28
CA LEU A 148 -10.91 9.52 4.42
C LEU A 148 -10.99 7.98 4.32
N PHE A 149 -10.33 7.37 3.34
CA PHE A 149 -10.31 5.92 3.24
C PHE A 149 -9.66 5.26 4.45
N GLY A 150 -8.53 5.78 4.93
CA GLY A 150 -7.84 5.27 6.12
C GLY A 150 -8.72 5.32 7.37
N TRP A 151 -9.47 6.42 7.54
CA TRP A 151 -10.46 6.54 8.61
C TRP A 151 -11.60 5.52 8.46
N LEU A 152 -12.16 5.36 7.26
CA LEU A 152 -13.20 4.36 6.97
C LEU A 152 -12.71 2.94 7.23
N PHE A 153 -11.47 2.63 6.86
CA PHE A 153 -10.85 1.33 7.15
C PHE A 153 -10.78 1.09 8.67
N ALA A 154 -10.27 2.06 9.45
CA ALA A 154 -10.20 1.93 10.91
C ALA A 154 -11.59 1.73 11.54
N MET A 155 -12.61 2.45 11.06
CA MET A 155 -14.00 2.27 11.50
C MET A 155 -14.56 0.91 11.07
N GLY A 156 -14.25 0.46 9.85
CA GLY A 156 -14.64 -0.84 9.35
C GLY A 156 -14.10 -1.97 10.24
N ILE A 157 -12.81 -1.94 10.56
CA ILE A 157 -12.19 -2.94 11.45
C ILE A 157 -12.86 -2.96 12.84
N ARG A 158 -13.18 -1.80 13.42
CA ARG A 158 -13.91 -1.73 14.69
C ARG A 158 -15.30 -2.41 14.61
N ASN A 159 -15.93 -2.37 13.44
CA ASN A 159 -17.21 -2.99 13.17
C ASN A 159 -17.08 -4.40 12.55
N HIS A 160 -15.94 -5.06 12.72
CA HIS A 160 -15.63 -6.40 12.18
C HIS A 160 -15.77 -6.50 10.65
N ARG A 161 -15.57 -5.39 9.93
CA ARG A 161 -15.59 -5.32 8.47
C ARG A 161 -14.20 -4.91 7.96
N ASP A 162 -13.55 -5.80 7.25
CA ASP A 162 -12.27 -5.52 6.63
C ASP A 162 -12.48 -5.04 5.18
N LEU A 163 -12.35 -3.72 4.97
CA LEU A 163 -12.50 -3.11 3.66
C LEU A 163 -11.33 -3.44 2.70
N ALA A 164 -10.19 -3.85 3.24
CA ALA A 164 -9.03 -4.22 2.41
C ALA A 164 -9.25 -5.54 1.66
N THR A 165 -10.17 -6.39 2.12
CA THR A 165 -10.47 -7.69 1.49
C THR A 165 -10.96 -7.56 0.05
N TRP A 166 -11.56 -6.44 -0.33
CA TRP A 166 -12.05 -6.20 -1.68
C TRP A 166 -10.96 -6.33 -2.73
N ILE A 167 -9.74 -5.89 -2.42
CA ILE A 167 -8.61 -5.96 -3.35
C ILE A 167 -7.68 -7.14 -3.03
N THR A 168 -7.64 -7.59 -1.78
CA THR A 168 -6.77 -8.71 -1.39
C THR A 168 -7.35 -10.07 -1.77
N CYS A 169 -8.67 -10.21 -1.81
CA CYS A 169 -9.34 -11.46 -2.19
C CYS A 169 -8.98 -11.93 -3.62
N PRO A 170 -8.99 -11.09 -4.67
CA PRO A 170 -8.49 -11.47 -5.99
C PRO A 170 -7.00 -11.85 -6.00
N ILE A 171 -6.16 -11.15 -5.22
CA ILE A 171 -4.73 -11.45 -5.10
C ILE A 171 -4.53 -12.83 -4.46
N ASP A 172 -5.26 -13.12 -3.38
CA ASP A 172 -5.23 -14.42 -2.70
C ASP A 172 -5.67 -15.57 -3.61
N TRP A 173 -6.72 -15.33 -4.42
CA TRP A 173 -7.18 -16.31 -5.39
C TRP A 173 -6.08 -16.61 -6.43
N PHE A 174 -5.39 -15.59 -6.90
CA PHE A 174 -4.29 -15.74 -7.86
C PHE A 174 -3.07 -16.45 -7.25
N GLU A 175 -2.74 -16.16 -5.99
CA GLU A 175 -1.65 -16.84 -5.27
C GLU A 175 -1.94 -18.30 -4.97
N ARG A 176 -3.22 -18.65 -4.73
CA ARG A 176 -3.68 -20.03 -4.49
C ARG A 176 -3.78 -20.86 -5.75
N MET A 177 -3.67 -20.26 -6.94
CA MET A 177 -3.58 -21.05 -8.17
C MET A 177 -2.41 -22.02 -8.09
N PRO A 178 -2.64 -23.33 -8.37
CA PRO A 178 -1.60 -24.33 -8.22
C PRO A 178 -0.44 -23.99 -9.16
N ARG A 179 0.63 -23.43 -8.62
CA ARG A 179 1.90 -23.35 -9.34
C ARG A 179 2.28 -24.78 -9.67
N ARG A 180 2.45 -25.10 -10.95
CA ARG A 180 2.95 -26.41 -11.40
C ARG A 180 4.15 -26.77 -10.54
N LYS A 181 3.99 -27.80 -9.67
CA LYS A 181 5.10 -28.32 -8.89
C LYS A 181 6.17 -28.74 -9.89
N LYS A 182 7.33 -28.09 -9.86
CA LYS A 182 8.51 -28.60 -10.56
C LYS A 182 8.76 -29.98 -9.99
N MET A 183 8.52 -31.03 -10.80
CA MET A 183 8.86 -32.40 -10.41
C MET A 183 10.37 -32.46 -10.23
N HIS A 184 10.83 -32.54 -8.98
CA HIS A 184 12.18 -32.95 -8.69
C HIS A 184 12.27 -34.47 -8.91
N ILE A 185 12.77 -34.87 -10.07
CA ILE A 185 13.12 -36.25 -10.34
C ILE A 185 14.31 -36.58 -9.41
N LYS A 186 14.02 -37.22 -8.26
CA LYS A 186 15.07 -37.87 -7.46
C LYS A 186 15.54 -39.06 -8.24
N TYR A 187 16.67 -38.93 -8.94
CA TYR A 187 17.36 -40.05 -9.54
C TYR A 187 17.89 -40.94 -8.40
N ARG A 188 17.16 -42.01 -8.09
CA ARG A 188 17.61 -43.06 -7.15
C ARG A 188 18.65 -43.88 -7.87
N ARG A 189 19.94 -43.57 -7.65
CA ARG A 189 21.05 -44.38 -8.10
C ARG A 189 20.90 -45.74 -7.42
N SER A 190 20.43 -46.76 -8.16
CA SER A 190 20.43 -48.14 -7.73
C SER A 190 21.90 -48.56 -7.67
N SER A 191 22.46 -48.70 -6.47
CA SER A 191 23.70 -49.40 -6.24
C SER A 191 23.39 -50.88 -6.42
N ALA A 192 23.55 -51.40 -7.64
CA ALA A 192 23.61 -52.83 -7.89
C ALA A 192 24.81 -53.35 -7.10
N GLY A 193 24.52 -54.16 -6.08
CA GLY A 193 25.51 -54.81 -5.28
C GLY A 193 26.36 -55.73 -6.16
N MET A 194 27.62 -55.38 -6.33
CA MET A 194 28.64 -56.35 -6.73
C MET A 194 28.91 -57.24 -5.50
N ASN A 195 28.29 -58.37 -5.55
CA ASN A 195 28.58 -59.51 -4.61
C ASN A 195 29.90 -60.13 -5.01
N ASN A 196 31.02 -59.68 -4.43
CA ASN A 196 32.31 -60.33 -4.53
C ASN A 196 32.44 -61.39 -3.42
N ASN A 197 31.68 -62.44 -3.58
CA ASN A 197 31.94 -63.70 -2.86
C ASN A 197 32.46 -64.73 -3.86
N ALA A 198 33.75 -64.62 -4.20
CA ALA A 198 34.52 -65.73 -4.81
C ALA A 198 36.01 -65.42 -4.63
N CYS A 199 36.59 -65.87 -3.57
CA CYS A 199 37.98 -66.28 -3.48
C CYS A 199 38.40 -66.32 -2.01
N ASN A 200 38.16 -67.44 -1.36
CA ASN A 200 38.99 -67.95 -0.26
C ASN A 200 38.62 -69.44 0.00
N ALA A 201 39.01 -70.30 -0.92
CA ALA A 201 39.25 -71.73 -0.68
C ALA A 201 40.66 -71.95 -1.19
N ASP A 202 41.46 -72.51 -0.31
CA ASP A 202 42.83 -72.97 -0.42
C ASP A 202 43.87 -72.11 0.30
N LYS A 203 44.14 -72.55 1.56
CA LYS A 203 45.45 -72.93 2.10
C LYS A 203 45.30 -73.37 3.55
N LYS A 204 45.05 -74.66 3.69
CA LYS A 204 45.57 -75.43 4.83
C LYS A 204 46.90 -76.12 4.38
N GLU A 205 47.95 -75.69 4.99
CA GLU A 205 49.03 -76.52 5.55
C GLU A 205 49.94 -75.63 6.38
#